data_505693eb25fd839edfe9380ebeabb2a7
#
_entry.id   505693eb25fd839edfe9380ebeabb2a7
#
_cell.length_a   1.000
_cell.length_b   1.000
_cell.length_c   1.000
_cell.angle_alpha   90.00
_cell.angle_beta   90.00
_cell.angle_gamma   90.00
#
_symmetry.space_group_name_H-M   'P 1'
#
loop_
_entity.id
_entity.type
_entity.pdbx_description
1 polymer ?
#
loop_
_entity_poly.entity_id
_entity_poly.type
_entity_poly.pdbx_seq_one_letter_code
_entity_poly.pdbx_strand_id
1 'polypeptide(L)'
;MATPKMFCERCRRWAEVRWYFAIDEQGAGGETGEFARLAVLSARAVGGLEPVLLYHGAPTALCDWMRGQGVTIIEIRPPFWDLAEQAARAGTFKPLTIGHWLRVMIPQIETRDTHVLYTDCDVIFLRRHDWAAERPAIIAAAPEQREDDWRYFNSGVMVLNVAAMRASYQAFEAEIIANITSGATANYDDQYALNACYGAHLQRLTPLCNYKPYWPWRGDAALLHWHGPKPASLSDLARGRRTGDENQTLHYFASMLRARVADYLAWSRHLGDMLQTIDLDWALRFARLASDLTTYAPQR
;
A
#
# COMPACT_ATOMS: atom_id res chain seq x y z
N MET A 1 -31.47 14.80 38.45
CA MET A 1 -32.21 14.16 37.36
C MET A 1 -31.37 14.32 36.10
N ALA A 2 -30.70 13.28 35.65
CA ALA A 2 -29.84 13.28 34.48
C ALA A 2 -30.70 12.90 33.26
N THR A 3 -30.75 13.76 32.26
CA THR A 3 -31.44 13.53 30.96
C THR A 3 -30.73 12.42 30.21
N PRO A 4 -31.42 11.43 29.71
CA PRO A 4 -30.80 10.38 28.89
C PRO A 4 -30.44 10.99 27.52
N LYS A 5 -29.16 10.86 27.12
CA LYS A 5 -28.71 11.13 25.76
C LYS A 5 -29.44 10.18 24.82
N MET A 6 -30.36 10.71 24.00
CA MET A 6 -30.97 9.99 22.89
C MET A 6 -29.86 9.59 21.91
N PHE A 7 -29.44 8.34 21.92
CA PHE A 7 -28.67 7.75 20.85
C PHE A 7 -29.55 7.68 19.60
N CYS A 8 -29.13 8.38 18.56
CA CYS A 8 -29.79 8.33 17.25
C CYS A 8 -29.60 6.92 16.66
N GLU A 9 -30.68 6.13 16.55
CA GLU A 9 -30.70 4.80 15.93
C GLU A 9 -30.40 4.80 14.42
N ARG A 10 -30.03 5.93 13.83
CA ARG A 10 -29.65 6.09 12.42
C ARG A 10 -28.15 5.95 12.13
N CYS A 11 -27.32 5.66 13.09
CA CYS A 11 -25.97 5.19 12.80
C CYS A 11 -26.05 3.74 12.32
N ARG A 12 -26.30 3.54 11.01
CA ARG A 12 -25.97 2.26 10.38
C ARG A 12 -24.58 1.90 10.86
N ARG A 13 -24.42 0.84 11.66
CA ARG A 13 -23.13 0.21 11.86
C ARG A 13 -22.70 -0.27 10.48
N TRP A 14 -21.82 0.48 9.85
CA TRP A 14 -21.14 -0.03 8.67
C TRP A 14 -20.44 -1.31 9.13
N ALA A 15 -20.59 -2.37 8.35
CA ALA A 15 -19.85 -3.60 8.63
C ALA A 15 -18.35 -3.26 8.60
N GLU A 16 -17.63 -3.65 9.65
CA GLU A 16 -16.18 -3.56 9.66
C GLU A 16 -15.65 -4.53 8.61
N VAL A 17 -14.78 -4.04 7.72
CA VAL A 17 -14.13 -4.84 6.69
C VAL A 17 -12.76 -5.22 7.18
N ARG A 18 -12.38 -6.48 7.10
CA ARG A 18 -11.02 -6.91 7.35
C ARG A 18 -10.08 -6.27 6.35
N TRP A 19 -9.10 -5.58 6.89
CA TRP A 19 -8.09 -4.88 6.13
C TRP A 19 -6.72 -5.49 6.39
N TYR A 20 -6.13 -6.08 5.36
CA TYR A 20 -4.82 -6.68 5.37
C TYR A 20 -3.77 -5.71 4.85
N PHE A 21 -2.60 -5.73 5.46
CA PHE A 21 -1.37 -5.14 4.94
C PHE A 21 -0.18 -6.03 5.35
N ALA A 22 0.96 -5.88 4.70
CA ALA A 22 2.04 -6.83 4.82
C ALA A 22 3.40 -6.14 4.98
N ILE A 23 4.23 -6.65 5.87
CA ILE A 23 5.60 -6.17 6.08
C ILE A 23 6.47 -7.32 6.63
N ASP A 24 7.76 -7.30 6.31
CA ASP A 24 8.74 -8.18 6.94
C ASP A 24 9.57 -7.44 8.00
N GLU A 25 10.44 -8.17 8.68
CA GLU A 25 11.33 -7.62 9.71
C GLU A 25 12.19 -6.47 9.17
N GLN A 26 12.71 -6.59 7.96
CA GLN A 26 13.55 -5.56 7.34
C GLN A 26 12.74 -4.28 7.09
N GLY A 27 11.56 -4.40 6.51
CA GLY A 27 10.66 -3.27 6.26
C GLY A 27 10.17 -2.61 7.55
N ALA A 28 9.94 -3.42 8.60
CA ALA A 28 9.45 -2.95 9.90
C ALA A 28 10.42 -1.97 10.60
N GLY A 29 11.72 -2.10 10.38
CA GLY A 29 12.74 -1.23 10.96
C GLY A 29 12.98 0.08 10.20
N GLY A 30 12.33 0.28 9.05
CA GLY A 30 12.58 1.42 8.14
C GLY A 30 11.39 2.34 7.93
N GLU A 31 11.49 3.19 6.91
CA GLU A 31 10.45 4.14 6.52
C GLU A 31 9.11 3.45 6.19
N THR A 32 9.15 2.21 5.68
CA THR A 32 7.95 1.39 5.43
C THR A 32 7.19 1.09 6.73
N GLY A 33 7.91 0.78 7.82
CA GLY A 33 7.30 0.58 9.15
C GLY A 33 6.69 1.86 9.72
N GLU A 34 7.29 3.02 9.46
CA GLU A 34 6.73 4.32 9.85
C GLU A 34 5.45 4.62 9.05
N PHE A 35 5.43 4.33 7.75
CA PHE A 35 4.22 4.43 6.94
C PHE A 35 3.13 3.45 7.41
N ALA A 36 3.48 2.22 7.77
CA ALA A 36 2.51 1.26 8.31
C ALA A 36 1.81 1.78 9.58
N ARG A 37 2.56 2.50 10.46
CA ARG A 37 1.95 3.19 11.61
C ARG A 37 0.97 4.27 11.17
N LEU A 38 1.37 5.11 10.21
CA LEU A 38 0.51 6.17 9.68
C LEU A 38 -0.75 5.60 9.03
N ALA A 39 -0.62 4.50 8.27
CA ALA A 39 -1.76 3.81 7.68
C ALA A 39 -2.77 3.36 8.75
N VAL A 40 -2.30 2.75 9.84
CA VAL A 40 -3.17 2.34 10.96
C VAL A 40 -3.83 3.53 11.65
N LEU A 41 -3.10 4.61 11.93
CA LEU A 41 -3.65 5.79 12.58
C LEU A 41 -4.69 6.50 11.71
N SER A 42 -4.41 6.65 10.41
CA SER A 42 -5.35 7.26 9.47
C SER A 42 -6.58 6.38 9.23
N ALA A 43 -6.41 5.05 9.13
CA ALA A 43 -7.53 4.11 9.04
C ALA A 43 -8.47 4.19 10.25
N ARG A 44 -7.91 4.33 11.46
CA ARG A 44 -8.71 4.51 12.69
C ARG A 44 -9.48 5.83 12.70
N ALA A 45 -8.87 6.89 12.17
CA ALA A 45 -9.53 8.19 12.08
C ALA A 45 -10.76 8.16 11.16
N VAL A 46 -10.72 7.41 10.06
CA VAL A 46 -11.87 7.26 9.15
C VAL A 46 -12.85 6.16 9.58
N GLY A 47 -12.38 5.13 10.30
CA GLY A 47 -13.17 4.02 10.84
C GLY A 47 -13.66 3.01 9.81
N GLY A 48 -14.25 1.91 10.30
CA GLY A 48 -14.88 0.88 9.47
C GLY A 48 -13.93 -0.20 8.95
N LEU A 49 -12.71 -0.29 9.50
CA LEU A 49 -11.69 -1.28 9.13
C LEU A 49 -11.20 -2.05 10.36
N GLU A 50 -11.04 -3.37 10.19
CA GLU A 50 -10.41 -4.27 11.16
C GLU A 50 -9.01 -4.63 10.66
N PRO A 51 -7.93 -4.05 11.23
CA PRO A 51 -6.58 -4.19 10.71
C PRO A 51 -5.96 -5.56 11.02
N VAL A 52 -5.36 -6.18 10.00
CA VAL A 52 -4.62 -7.44 10.08
C VAL A 52 -3.27 -7.26 9.40
N LEU A 53 -2.19 -7.41 10.15
CA LEU A 53 -0.83 -7.38 9.64
C LEU A 53 -0.35 -8.78 9.30
N LEU A 54 0.01 -9.01 8.04
CA LEU A 54 0.82 -10.16 7.64
C LEU A 54 2.28 -9.86 7.90
N TYR A 55 2.93 -10.70 8.68
CA TYR A 55 4.29 -10.45 9.14
C TYR A 55 5.20 -11.65 8.89
N HIS A 56 6.47 -11.37 8.55
CA HIS A 56 7.51 -12.39 8.51
C HIS A 56 8.81 -11.87 9.12
N GLY A 57 9.39 -12.65 10.03
CA GLY A 57 10.66 -12.36 10.69
C GLY A 57 10.54 -12.31 12.21
N ALA A 58 11.63 -11.93 12.89
CA ALA A 58 11.63 -11.77 14.34
C ALA A 58 10.72 -10.61 14.78
N PRO A 59 10.02 -10.72 15.92
CA PRO A 59 9.20 -9.64 16.43
C PRO A 59 10.01 -8.35 16.66
N THR A 60 9.45 -7.22 16.23
CA THR A 60 10.08 -5.89 16.36
C THR A 60 9.24 -4.97 17.23
N ALA A 61 9.78 -3.81 17.59
CA ALA A 61 9.03 -2.75 18.28
C ALA A 61 7.77 -2.30 17.48
N LEU A 62 7.79 -2.44 16.15
CA LEU A 62 6.59 -2.21 15.32
C LEU A 62 5.48 -3.22 15.66
N CYS A 63 5.83 -4.50 15.81
CA CYS A 63 4.85 -5.54 16.16
C CYS A 63 4.18 -5.26 17.51
N ASP A 64 4.95 -4.83 18.51
CA ASP A 64 4.40 -4.49 19.83
C ASP A 64 3.49 -3.26 19.75
N TRP A 65 3.92 -2.24 19.01
CA TRP A 65 3.10 -1.06 18.76
C TRP A 65 1.80 -1.43 18.03
N MET A 66 1.86 -2.26 16.99
CA MET A 66 0.69 -2.73 16.23
C MET A 66 -0.31 -3.46 17.15
N ARG A 67 0.17 -4.39 18.01
CA ARG A 67 -0.69 -5.07 19.00
C ARG A 67 -1.34 -4.07 19.95
N GLY A 68 -0.58 -3.07 20.43
CA GLY A 68 -1.09 -1.97 21.27
C GLY A 68 -2.15 -1.12 20.57
N GLN A 69 -2.14 -1.09 19.22
CA GLN A 69 -3.19 -0.48 18.40
C GLN A 69 -4.35 -1.43 18.07
N GLY A 70 -4.40 -2.66 18.61
CA GLY A 70 -5.46 -3.62 18.30
C GLY A 70 -5.35 -4.25 16.90
N VAL A 71 -4.17 -4.19 16.27
CA VAL A 71 -3.91 -4.88 15.01
C VAL A 71 -3.69 -6.35 15.28
N THR A 72 -4.41 -7.24 14.58
CA THR A 72 -4.13 -8.66 14.58
C THR A 72 -2.87 -8.93 13.76
N ILE A 73 -1.88 -9.63 14.31
CA ILE A 73 -0.66 -10.01 13.59
C ILE A 73 -0.71 -11.50 13.26
N ILE A 74 -0.53 -11.83 11.98
CA ILE A 74 -0.44 -13.19 11.48
C ILE A 74 0.97 -13.41 10.94
N GLU A 75 1.76 -14.22 11.64
CA GLU A 75 3.04 -14.68 11.12
C GLU A 75 2.81 -15.67 9.98
N ILE A 76 3.42 -15.42 8.82
CA ILE A 76 3.24 -16.25 7.64
C ILE A 76 4.44 -16.19 6.72
N ARG A 77 4.64 -17.27 5.97
CA ARG A 77 5.66 -17.41 4.93
C ARG A 77 5.06 -18.12 3.72
N PRO A 78 5.21 -17.60 2.50
CA PRO A 78 4.76 -18.31 1.31
C PRO A 78 5.48 -19.64 1.15
N PRO A 79 4.81 -20.75 0.76
CA PRO A 79 5.44 -22.06 0.62
C PRO A 79 6.59 -22.09 -0.39
N PHE A 80 6.53 -21.27 -1.42
CA PHE A 80 7.56 -21.19 -2.48
C PHE A 80 8.79 -20.32 -2.09
N TRP A 81 8.82 -19.74 -0.88
CA TRP A 81 9.86 -18.76 -0.55
C TRP A 81 11.27 -19.35 -0.49
N ASP A 82 11.44 -20.61 -0.04
CA ASP A 82 12.75 -21.29 -0.08
C ASP A 82 13.31 -21.39 -1.50
N LEU A 83 12.44 -21.66 -2.47
CA LEU A 83 12.79 -21.67 -3.88
C LEU A 83 13.20 -20.29 -4.38
N ALA A 84 12.45 -19.25 -3.99
CA ALA A 84 12.77 -17.86 -4.33
C ALA A 84 14.15 -17.45 -3.79
N GLU A 85 14.48 -17.80 -2.55
CA GLU A 85 15.80 -17.55 -1.97
C GLU A 85 16.92 -18.32 -2.67
N GLN A 86 16.68 -19.57 -3.06
CA GLN A 86 17.66 -20.37 -3.84
C GLN A 86 17.92 -19.73 -5.20
N ALA A 87 16.87 -19.34 -5.92
CA ALA A 87 16.96 -18.67 -7.21
C ALA A 87 17.68 -17.31 -7.10
N ALA A 88 17.43 -16.58 -6.02
CA ALA A 88 18.13 -15.33 -5.72
C ALA A 88 19.62 -15.52 -5.49
N ARG A 89 20.02 -16.55 -4.71
CA ARG A 89 21.43 -16.91 -4.51
C ARG A 89 22.11 -17.35 -5.81
N ALA A 90 21.37 -17.98 -6.71
CA ALA A 90 21.85 -18.37 -8.04
C ALA A 90 21.90 -17.19 -9.04
N GLY A 91 21.36 -16.02 -8.68
CA GLY A 91 21.31 -14.84 -9.55
C GLY A 91 20.28 -14.91 -10.68
N THR A 92 19.37 -15.90 -10.65
CA THR A 92 18.33 -16.12 -11.66
C THR A 92 17.01 -15.43 -11.31
N PHE A 93 16.86 -14.95 -10.08
CA PHE A 93 15.68 -14.23 -9.60
C PHE A 93 16.12 -13.07 -8.70
N LYS A 94 15.43 -11.94 -8.80
CA LYS A 94 15.58 -10.83 -7.87
C LYS A 94 14.30 -10.72 -7.04
N PRO A 95 14.20 -11.42 -5.90
CA PRO A 95 13.06 -11.20 -5.04
C PRO A 95 13.12 -9.76 -4.53
N LEU A 96 12.02 -9.07 -4.58
CA LEU A 96 11.73 -8.03 -3.61
C LEU A 96 11.73 -8.68 -2.22
N THR A 97 11.62 -7.90 -1.15
CA THR A 97 11.54 -8.48 0.18
C THR A 97 10.35 -9.45 0.29
N ILE A 98 10.43 -10.43 1.17
CA ILE A 98 9.32 -11.37 1.40
C ILE A 98 8.02 -10.64 1.76
N GLY A 99 8.14 -9.48 2.39
CA GLY A 99 6.99 -8.63 2.75
C GLY A 99 6.02 -8.39 1.59
N HIS A 100 6.53 -8.20 0.36
CA HIS A 100 5.69 -8.02 -0.83
C HIS A 100 4.89 -9.27 -1.20
N TRP A 101 5.45 -10.46 -0.96
CA TRP A 101 4.83 -11.73 -1.32
C TRP A 101 3.84 -12.27 -0.27
N LEU A 102 3.79 -11.69 0.94
CA LEU A 102 2.88 -12.19 1.99
C LEU A 102 1.41 -12.02 1.59
N ARG A 103 1.07 -11.01 0.78
CA ARG A 103 -0.31 -10.76 0.34
C ARG A 103 -0.93 -11.91 -0.46
N VAL A 104 -0.12 -12.68 -1.17
CA VAL A 104 -0.62 -13.81 -1.98
C VAL A 104 -1.19 -14.94 -1.11
N MET A 105 -0.86 -14.93 0.18
CA MET A 105 -1.34 -15.91 1.15
C MET A 105 -2.73 -15.61 1.72
N ILE A 106 -3.26 -14.39 1.52
CA ILE A 106 -4.56 -13.98 2.07
C ILE A 106 -5.67 -14.99 1.76
N PRO A 107 -5.82 -15.48 0.51
CA PRO A 107 -6.87 -16.46 0.20
C PRO A 107 -6.75 -17.78 0.96
N GLN A 108 -5.56 -18.14 1.42
CA GLN A 108 -5.31 -19.40 2.14
C GLN A 108 -5.62 -19.30 3.65
N ILE A 109 -5.44 -18.10 4.22
CA ILE A 109 -5.54 -17.89 5.67
C ILE A 109 -6.84 -17.24 6.11
N GLU A 110 -7.47 -16.44 5.24
CA GLU A 110 -8.74 -15.80 5.58
C GLU A 110 -9.88 -16.82 5.52
N THR A 111 -10.58 -17.00 6.64
CA THR A 111 -11.67 -17.99 6.76
C THR A 111 -13.00 -17.37 7.19
N ARG A 112 -12.99 -16.09 7.61
CA ARG A 112 -14.16 -15.43 8.18
C ARG A 112 -14.93 -14.63 7.13
N ASP A 113 -14.19 -13.86 6.32
CA ASP A 113 -14.79 -12.90 5.42
C ASP A 113 -14.68 -13.34 3.95
N THR A 114 -15.73 -13.10 3.17
CA THR A 114 -15.76 -13.44 1.73
C THR A 114 -15.00 -12.44 0.87
N HIS A 115 -14.97 -11.19 1.32
CA HIS A 115 -14.24 -10.10 0.64
C HIS A 115 -13.45 -9.34 1.69
N VAL A 116 -12.20 -9.01 1.36
CA VAL A 116 -11.29 -8.27 2.23
C VAL A 116 -10.60 -7.17 1.46
N LEU A 117 -10.22 -6.11 2.16
CA LEU A 117 -9.35 -5.08 1.64
C LEU A 117 -7.89 -5.47 1.89
N TYR A 118 -7.04 -5.34 0.90
CA TYR A 118 -5.58 -5.33 1.05
C TYR A 118 -5.04 -3.96 0.68
N THR A 119 -4.06 -3.46 1.44
CA THR A 119 -3.26 -2.31 1.03
C THR A 119 -1.77 -2.53 1.29
N ASP A 120 -0.92 -1.83 0.55
CA ASP A 120 0.47 -1.63 0.94
C ASP A 120 0.57 -0.81 2.23
N CYS A 121 1.75 -0.76 2.82
CA CYS A 121 1.98 -0.01 4.06
C CYS A 121 2.00 1.51 3.86
N ASP A 122 2.36 1.97 2.67
CA ASP A 122 2.55 3.39 2.35
C ASP A 122 1.26 4.08 1.85
N VAL A 123 0.16 3.76 2.51
CA VAL A 123 -1.14 4.35 2.25
C VAL A 123 -1.58 5.28 3.39
N ILE A 124 -2.40 6.28 3.05
CA ILE A 124 -3.02 7.20 4.01
C ILE A 124 -4.51 7.23 3.71
N PHE A 125 -5.33 6.81 4.66
CA PHE A 125 -6.78 6.89 4.55
C PHE A 125 -7.22 8.33 4.79
N LEU A 126 -7.84 8.94 3.77
CA LEU A 126 -8.22 10.35 3.80
C LEU A 126 -9.70 10.53 4.14
N ARG A 127 -10.53 9.60 3.68
CA ARG A 127 -11.97 9.64 3.83
C ARG A 127 -12.54 8.25 3.99
N ARG A 128 -13.68 8.17 4.60
CA ARG A 128 -14.45 6.94 4.66
C ARG A 128 -14.91 6.52 3.26
N HIS A 129 -14.70 5.25 2.94
CA HIS A 129 -15.22 4.58 1.74
C HIS A 129 -16.01 3.36 2.18
N ASP A 130 -17.05 3.00 1.43
CA ASP A 130 -17.85 1.79 1.71
C ASP A 130 -17.19 0.55 1.09
N TRP A 131 -16.10 0.11 1.71
CA TRP A 131 -15.37 -1.09 1.28
C TRP A 131 -16.25 -2.35 1.29
N ALA A 132 -17.29 -2.40 2.10
CA ALA A 132 -18.21 -3.53 2.16
C ALA A 132 -19.12 -3.64 0.93
N ALA A 133 -19.31 -2.54 0.21
CA ALA A 133 -20.03 -2.51 -1.07
C ALA A 133 -19.17 -3.00 -2.25
N GLU A 134 -17.84 -2.97 -2.12
CA GLU A 134 -16.93 -3.47 -3.14
C GLU A 134 -16.90 -5.00 -3.12
N ARG A 135 -17.57 -5.63 -4.10
CA ARG A 135 -17.72 -7.09 -4.16
C ARG A 135 -17.33 -7.63 -5.53
N PRO A 136 -16.02 -7.63 -5.84
CA PRO A 136 -15.55 -8.18 -7.11
C PRO A 136 -15.80 -9.69 -7.23
N ALA A 137 -15.96 -10.17 -8.47
CA ALA A 137 -16.03 -11.61 -8.72
C ALA A 137 -14.72 -12.33 -8.31
N ILE A 138 -13.55 -11.68 -8.52
CA ILE A 138 -12.23 -12.19 -8.12
C ILE A 138 -11.43 -11.09 -7.43
N ILE A 139 -11.12 -9.98 -8.14
CA ILE A 139 -10.28 -8.90 -7.67
C ILE A 139 -10.79 -7.55 -8.19
N ALA A 140 -10.74 -6.52 -7.34
CA ALA A 140 -10.89 -5.13 -7.77
C ALA A 140 -9.63 -4.34 -7.41
N ALA A 141 -9.13 -3.53 -8.34
CA ALA A 141 -7.98 -2.67 -8.15
C ALA A 141 -8.03 -1.46 -9.08
N ALA A 142 -7.18 -0.48 -8.84
CA ALA A 142 -7.04 0.73 -9.66
C ALA A 142 -5.79 0.65 -10.56
N PRO A 143 -5.66 1.51 -11.58
CA PRO A 143 -4.51 1.51 -12.48
C PRO A 143 -3.17 1.76 -11.79
N GLU A 144 -2.08 1.31 -12.40
CA GLU A 144 -0.71 1.49 -11.89
C GLU A 144 -0.20 2.92 -12.12
N GLN A 145 0.08 3.30 -13.36
CA GLN A 145 0.83 4.51 -13.69
C GLN A 145 -0.04 5.73 -14.01
N ARG A 146 -1.09 5.52 -14.77
CA ARG A 146 -2.00 6.56 -15.23
C ARG A 146 -3.41 6.23 -14.81
N GLU A 147 -4.14 7.22 -14.36
CA GLU A 147 -5.51 7.10 -13.84
C GLU A 147 -6.48 6.45 -14.85
N ASP A 148 -6.21 6.57 -16.15
CA ASP A 148 -7.03 6.07 -17.26
C ASP A 148 -6.50 4.78 -17.93
N ASP A 149 -5.32 4.25 -17.51
CA ASP A 149 -4.69 3.09 -18.13
C ASP A 149 -4.97 1.79 -17.37
N TRP A 150 -5.99 1.08 -17.78
CA TRP A 150 -6.49 -0.16 -17.16
C TRP A 150 -5.81 -1.44 -17.66
N ARG A 151 -4.76 -1.35 -18.46
CA ARG A 151 -4.05 -2.53 -19.00
C ARG A 151 -3.22 -3.24 -17.92
N TYR A 152 -2.84 -2.52 -16.85
CA TYR A 152 -2.06 -3.03 -15.74
C TYR A 152 -2.51 -2.36 -14.45
N PHE A 153 -2.91 -3.16 -13.46
CA PHE A 153 -3.37 -2.62 -12.19
C PHE A 153 -2.27 -2.57 -11.13
N ASN A 154 -2.40 -1.65 -10.21
CA ASN A 154 -1.56 -1.55 -9.03
C ASN A 154 -2.08 -2.47 -7.93
N SER A 155 -1.23 -3.36 -7.44
CA SER A 155 -1.57 -4.31 -6.37
C SER A 155 -1.49 -3.70 -4.96
N GLY A 156 -1.12 -2.44 -4.84
CA GLY A 156 -0.98 -1.78 -3.54
C GLY A 156 -2.30 -1.39 -2.87
N VAL A 157 -3.43 -1.47 -3.57
CA VAL A 157 -4.78 -1.42 -2.98
C VAL A 157 -5.69 -2.33 -3.78
N MET A 158 -6.23 -3.36 -3.13
CA MET A 158 -7.08 -4.37 -3.77
C MET A 158 -8.24 -4.77 -2.87
N VAL A 159 -9.40 -5.02 -3.46
CA VAL A 159 -10.46 -5.79 -2.81
C VAL A 159 -10.46 -7.20 -3.40
N LEU A 160 -10.34 -8.19 -2.53
CA LEU A 160 -10.13 -9.59 -2.89
C LEU A 160 -11.38 -10.42 -2.57
N ASN A 161 -11.86 -11.21 -3.52
CA ASN A 161 -12.81 -12.28 -3.25
C ASN A 161 -12.05 -13.52 -2.80
N VAL A 162 -12.05 -13.77 -1.51
CA VAL A 162 -11.25 -14.82 -0.86
C VAL A 162 -11.58 -16.20 -1.40
N ALA A 163 -12.86 -16.52 -1.58
CA ALA A 163 -13.28 -17.85 -2.06
C ALA A 163 -12.87 -18.10 -3.50
N ALA A 164 -13.06 -17.10 -4.37
CA ALA A 164 -12.69 -17.21 -5.78
C ALA A 164 -11.17 -17.35 -5.96
N MET A 165 -10.39 -16.53 -5.24
CA MET A 165 -8.93 -16.62 -5.29
C MET A 165 -8.39 -17.91 -4.67
N ARG A 166 -9.02 -18.41 -3.60
CA ARG A 166 -8.67 -19.73 -3.02
C ARG A 166 -8.89 -20.86 -4.00
N ALA A 167 -9.99 -20.82 -4.77
CA ALA A 167 -10.28 -21.84 -5.77
C ALA A 167 -9.24 -21.90 -6.89
N SER A 168 -8.60 -20.78 -7.23
CA SER A 168 -7.55 -20.69 -8.26
C SER A 168 -6.12 -20.71 -7.68
N TYR A 169 -5.94 -20.75 -6.35
CA TYR A 169 -4.65 -20.55 -5.70
C TYR A 169 -3.59 -21.55 -6.15
N GLN A 170 -3.94 -22.83 -6.28
CA GLN A 170 -2.97 -23.86 -6.70
C GLN A 170 -2.38 -23.58 -8.09
N ALA A 171 -3.22 -23.12 -9.03
CA ALA A 171 -2.75 -22.76 -10.37
C ALA A 171 -1.88 -21.49 -10.32
N PHE A 172 -2.29 -20.49 -9.52
CA PHE A 172 -1.54 -19.27 -9.31
C PHE A 172 -0.16 -19.52 -8.68
N GLU A 173 -0.09 -20.34 -7.64
CA GLU A 173 1.19 -20.73 -7.00
C GLU A 173 2.10 -21.51 -7.96
N ALA A 174 1.54 -22.44 -8.75
CA ALA A 174 2.32 -23.18 -9.75
C ALA A 174 2.93 -22.25 -10.82
N GLU A 175 2.22 -21.19 -11.22
CA GLU A 175 2.75 -20.17 -12.13
C GLU A 175 3.88 -19.37 -11.50
N ILE A 176 3.74 -18.95 -10.23
CA ILE A 176 4.81 -18.28 -9.48
C ILE A 176 6.06 -19.16 -9.43
N ILE A 177 5.92 -20.44 -9.06
CA ILE A 177 7.02 -21.41 -8.98
C ILE A 177 7.70 -21.58 -10.36
N ALA A 178 6.92 -21.71 -11.43
CA ALA A 178 7.45 -21.84 -12.79
C ALA A 178 8.27 -20.63 -13.22
N ASN A 179 7.79 -19.40 -12.92
CA ASN A 179 8.51 -18.16 -13.25
C ASN A 179 9.79 -18.01 -12.42
N ILE A 180 9.77 -18.31 -11.12
CA ILE A 180 10.96 -18.29 -10.26
C ILE A 180 12.00 -19.29 -10.77
N THR A 181 11.57 -20.50 -11.13
CA THR A 181 12.46 -21.60 -11.57
C THR A 181 13.08 -21.30 -12.92
N SER A 182 12.30 -20.78 -13.87
CA SER A 182 12.79 -20.52 -15.23
C SER A 182 13.64 -19.25 -15.32
N GLY A 183 13.42 -18.26 -14.43
CA GLY A 183 14.02 -16.94 -14.54
C GLY A 183 13.65 -16.20 -15.85
N ALA A 184 12.58 -16.64 -16.53
CA ALA A 184 12.23 -16.17 -17.88
C ALA A 184 11.69 -14.74 -17.90
N THR A 185 11.08 -14.29 -16.79
CA THR A 185 10.49 -12.95 -16.70
C THR A 185 11.40 -12.02 -15.91
N ALA A 186 12.00 -11.06 -16.59
CA ALA A 186 12.77 -10.01 -15.92
C ALA A 186 11.86 -9.18 -15.00
N ASN A 187 12.35 -8.86 -13.80
CA ASN A 187 11.58 -8.08 -12.79
C ASN A 187 10.25 -8.72 -12.39
N TYR A 188 10.19 -10.05 -12.33
CA TYR A 188 9.03 -10.78 -11.85
C TYR A 188 8.82 -10.48 -10.36
N ASP A 189 7.68 -9.91 -10.05
CA ASP A 189 7.25 -9.58 -8.69
C ASP A 189 5.79 -10.04 -8.44
N ASP A 190 5.31 -9.84 -7.25
CA ASP A 190 3.96 -10.21 -6.84
C ASP A 190 2.88 -9.44 -7.61
N GLN A 191 3.12 -8.16 -7.96
CA GLN A 191 2.20 -7.37 -8.77
C GLN A 191 2.13 -7.92 -10.21
N TYR A 192 3.28 -8.32 -10.78
CA TYR A 192 3.29 -8.96 -12.09
C TYR A 192 2.50 -10.28 -12.07
N ALA A 193 2.77 -11.13 -11.06
CA ALA A 193 2.07 -12.40 -10.90
C ALA A 193 0.55 -12.22 -10.79
N LEU A 194 0.10 -11.25 -9.98
CA LEU A 194 -1.33 -10.94 -9.83
C LEU A 194 -1.95 -10.41 -11.12
N ASN A 195 -1.25 -9.55 -11.88
CA ASN A 195 -1.73 -9.05 -13.17
C ASN A 195 -1.78 -10.16 -14.22
N ALA A 196 -0.78 -11.03 -14.30
CA ALA A 196 -0.74 -12.15 -15.23
C ALA A 196 -1.90 -13.13 -14.99
N CYS A 197 -2.16 -13.47 -13.73
CA CYS A 197 -3.20 -14.43 -13.37
C CYS A 197 -4.62 -13.83 -13.38
N TYR A 198 -4.78 -12.63 -12.87
CA TYR A 198 -6.11 -12.05 -12.59
C TYR A 198 -6.45 -10.81 -13.39
N GLY A 199 -5.53 -10.27 -14.22
CA GLY A 199 -5.76 -9.05 -14.99
C GLY A 199 -6.96 -9.12 -15.93
N ALA A 200 -7.21 -10.28 -16.52
CA ALA A 200 -8.37 -10.51 -17.38
C ALA A 200 -9.72 -10.49 -16.63
N HIS A 201 -9.69 -10.63 -15.30
CA HIS A 201 -10.84 -10.67 -14.40
C HIS A 201 -10.94 -9.43 -13.51
N LEU A 202 -10.15 -8.40 -13.81
CA LEU A 202 -10.11 -7.17 -13.04
C LEU A 202 -11.47 -6.45 -13.05
N GLN A 203 -12.05 -6.25 -11.89
CA GLN A 203 -13.09 -5.25 -11.68
C GLN A 203 -12.44 -3.90 -11.35
N ARG A 204 -12.92 -2.83 -11.98
CA ARG A 204 -12.36 -1.50 -11.80
C ARG A 204 -12.76 -0.92 -10.45
N LEU A 205 -11.79 -0.75 -9.55
CA LEU A 205 -11.94 0.05 -8.36
C LEU A 205 -11.75 1.53 -8.74
N THR A 206 -12.57 2.43 -8.20
CA THR A 206 -12.38 3.85 -8.49
C THR A 206 -10.94 4.29 -8.18
N PRO A 207 -10.27 5.04 -9.09
CA PRO A 207 -8.92 5.54 -8.82
C PRO A 207 -8.80 6.33 -7.52
N LEU A 208 -9.90 6.94 -7.04
CA LEU A 208 -9.93 7.64 -5.75
C LEU A 208 -9.63 6.75 -4.53
N CYS A 209 -9.75 5.43 -4.66
CA CYS A 209 -9.43 4.45 -3.63
C CYS A 209 -7.98 3.96 -3.69
N ASN A 210 -7.18 4.39 -4.67
CA ASN A 210 -5.75 4.11 -4.78
C ASN A 210 -5.06 5.28 -5.49
N TYR A 211 -5.27 6.49 -4.96
CA TYR A 211 -4.79 7.72 -5.59
C TYR A 211 -3.29 7.87 -5.39
N LYS A 212 -2.56 8.30 -6.42
CA LYS A 212 -1.11 8.49 -6.36
C LYS A 212 -0.74 9.96 -6.18
N PRO A 213 0.33 10.29 -5.43
CA PRO A 213 0.71 11.68 -5.18
C PRO A 213 1.21 12.42 -6.43
N TYR A 214 1.55 11.70 -7.49
CA TYR A 214 1.98 12.25 -8.78
C TYR A 214 0.85 12.33 -9.83
N TRP A 215 -0.38 11.94 -9.48
CA TRP A 215 -1.56 12.26 -10.30
C TRP A 215 -2.03 13.68 -10.01
N PRO A 216 -2.81 14.30 -10.93
CA PRO A 216 -3.32 15.64 -10.70
C PRO A 216 -4.02 15.75 -9.35
N TRP A 217 -3.71 16.81 -8.59
CA TRP A 217 -4.29 17.02 -7.26
C TRP A 217 -5.82 16.92 -7.25
N ARG A 218 -6.34 16.14 -6.31
CA ARG A 218 -7.78 15.98 -6.08
C ARG A 218 -8.10 15.90 -4.59
N GLY A 219 -8.93 16.82 -4.11
CA GLY A 219 -9.35 16.84 -2.70
C GLY A 219 -10.41 15.80 -2.32
N ASP A 220 -10.90 14.97 -3.25
CA ASP A 220 -11.95 13.95 -3.04
C ASP A 220 -11.42 12.51 -2.97
N ALA A 221 -10.12 12.27 -3.05
CA ALA A 221 -9.52 10.95 -2.87
C ALA A 221 -9.91 10.33 -1.52
N ALA A 222 -10.27 9.06 -1.52
CA ALA A 222 -10.59 8.30 -0.32
C ALA A 222 -9.34 7.73 0.35
N LEU A 223 -8.37 7.29 -0.45
CA LEU A 223 -7.11 6.74 -0.01
C LEU A 223 -5.98 7.25 -0.92
N LEU A 224 -4.95 7.81 -0.31
CA LEU A 224 -3.70 8.16 -0.98
C LEU A 224 -2.68 7.04 -0.77
N HIS A 225 -2.22 6.44 -1.83
CA HIS A 225 -1.10 5.52 -1.83
C HIS A 225 0.15 6.32 -2.19
N TRP A 226 1.04 6.52 -1.22
CA TRP A 226 2.28 7.26 -1.44
C TRP A 226 3.28 6.42 -2.25
N HIS A 227 2.82 6.01 -3.42
CA HIS A 227 3.57 5.23 -4.38
C HIS A 227 4.71 6.06 -4.99
N GLY A 228 5.88 5.45 -5.22
CA GLY A 228 7.05 6.13 -5.77
C GLY A 228 7.95 6.73 -4.69
N PRO A 229 8.61 7.90 -4.96
CA PRO A 229 9.58 8.49 -4.05
C PRO A 229 8.94 8.91 -2.72
N LYS A 230 9.53 8.46 -1.61
CA LYS A 230 9.06 8.79 -0.27
C LYS A 230 9.37 10.25 0.10
N PRO A 231 8.68 10.83 1.10
CA PRO A 231 8.87 12.24 1.49
C PRO A 231 10.31 12.63 1.77
N ALA A 232 11.10 11.75 2.41
CA ALA A 232 12.52 12.01 2.66
C ALA A 232 13.32 12.12 1.36
N SER A 233 13.12 11.20 0.41
CA SER A 233 13.79 11.23 -0.90
C SER A 233 13.40 12.46 -1.72
N LEU A 234 12.13 12.85 -1.71
CA LEU A 234 11.67 14.08 -2.38
C LEU A 234 12.30 15.33 -1.77
N SER A 235 12.38 15.41 -0.43
CA SER A 235 13.03 16.51 0.28
C SER A 235 14.52 16.60 -0.06
N ASP A 236 15.24 15.46 -0.13
CA ASP A 236 16.66 15.43 -0.48
C ASP A 236 16.90 15.86 -1.92
N LEU A 237 16.07 15.43 -2.86
CA LEU A 237 16.12 15.89 -4.25
C LEU A 237 15.79 17.38 -4.37
N ALA A 238 14.74 17.85 -3.67
CA ALA A 238 14.33 19.25 -3.72
C ALA A 238 15.39 20.21 -3.17
N ARG A 239 16.15 19.77 -2.16
CA ARG A 239 17.25 20.52 -1.56
C ARG A 239 18.60 20.35 -2.28
N GLY A 240 18.65 19.55 -3.33
CA GLY A 240 19.91 19.24 -4.02
C GLY A 240 20.91 18.43 -3.18
N ARG A 241 20.46 17.78 -2.10
CA ARG A 241 21.30 16.87 -1.30
C ARG A 241 21.56 15.55 -1.99
N ARG A 242 20.70 15.18 -2.93
CA ARG A 242 20.84 14.06 -3.85
C ARG A 242 20.56 14.51 -5.28
N THR A 243 21.20 13.86 -6.23
CA THR A 243 21.00 14.13 -7.66
C THR A 243 20.44 12.91 -8.36
N GLY A 244 19.77 13.12 -9.50
CA GLY A 244 19.27 12.02 -10.33
C GLY A 244 20.38 11.18 -10.97
N ASP A 245 21.64 11.64 -10.92
CA ASP A 245 22.77 10.97 -11.59
C ASP A 245 23.40 9.86 -10.75
N GLU A 246 23.06 9.76 -9.45
CA GLU A 246 23.65 8.79 -8.53
C GLU A 246 23.32 7.35 -8.89
N ASN A 247 22.08 7.08 -9.33
CA ASN A 247 21.61 5.77 -9.78
C ASN A 247 20.27 5.87 -10.52
N GLN A 248 19.88 4.76 -11.18
CA GLN A 248 18.67 4.71 -12.00
C GLN A 248 17.38 5.01 -11.22
N THR A 249 17.28 4.58 -9.96
CA THR A 249 16.11 4.85 -9.11
C THR A 249 15.98 6.33 -8.80
N LEU A 250 17.08 6.99 -8.43
CA LEU A 250 17.07 8.43 -8.16
C LEU A 250 16.83 9.25 -9.43
N HIS A 251 17.35 8.80 -10.58
CA HIS A 251 17.03 9.40 -11.87
C HIS A 251 15.53 9.39 -12.14
N TYR A 252 14.89 8.25 -11.92
CA TYR A 252 13.44 8.10 -12.05
C TYR A 252 12.69 9.02 -11.07
N PHE A 253 13.08 9.05 -9.80
CA PHE A 253 12.47 9.91 -8.77
C PHE A 253 12.63 11.40 -9.10
N ALA A 254 13.80 11.82 -9.55
CA ALA A 254 14.04 13.20 -9.98
C ALA A 254 13.18 13.57 -11.19
N SER A 255 12.97 12.63 -12.13
CA SER A 255 12.09 12.87 -13.28
C SER A 255 10.64 13.02 -12.87
N MET A 256 10.15 12.19 -11.94
CA MET A 256 8.81 12.31 -11.36
C MET A 256 8.62 13.64 -10.64
N LEU A 257 9.58 14.03 -9.81
CA LEU A 257 9.55 15.30 -9.10
C LEU A 257 9.45 16.48 -10.06
N ARG A 258 10.34 16.54 -11.09
CA ARG A 258 10.29 17.61 -12.11
C ARG A 258 8.94 17.70 -12.82
N ALA A 259 8.36 16.54 -13.16
CA ALA A 259 7.10 16.49 -13.89
C ALA A 259 5.87 16.84 -13.04
N ARG A 260 5.93 16.62 -11.70
CA ARG A 260 4.78 16.61 -10.82
C ARG A 260 4.96 17.39 -9.51
N VAL A 261 5.88 18.33 -9.48
CA VAL A 261 6.18 19.11 -8.26
C VAL A 261 4.95 19.81 -7.67
N ALA A 262 4.07 20.34 -8.52
CA ALA A 262 2.84 21.01 -8.06
C ALA A 262 1.87 20.04 -7.34
N ASP A 263 1.75 18.80 -7.85
CA ASP A 263 0.89 17.79 -7.26
C ASP A 263 1.46 17.30 -5.92
N TYR A 264 2.76 16.99 -5.86
CA TYR A 264 3.44 16.65 -4.60
C TYR A 264 3.35 17.77 -3.57
N LEU A 265 3.48 19.04 -3.99
CA LEU A 265 3.34 20.20 -3.10
C LEU A 265 1.92 20.31 -2.54
N ALA A 266 0.90 20.15 -3.39
CA ALA A 266 -0.49 20.22 -2.97
C ALA A 266 -0.81 19.10 -1.94
N TRP A 267 -0.38 17.86 -2.21
CA TRP A 267 -0.52 16.75 -1.29
C TRP A 267 0.22 16.99 0.03
N SER A 268 1.45 17.49 -0.03
CA SER A 268 2.25 17.74 1.17
C SER A 268 1.62 18.80 2.08
N ARG A 269 1.04 19.86 1.52
CA ARG A 269 0.29 20.87 2.28
C ARG A 269 -0.96 20.26 2.93
N HIS A 270 -1.77 19.56 2.12
CA HIS A 270 -2.99 18.93 2.62
C HIS A 270 -2.72 17.94 3.75
N LEU A 271 -1.71 17.08 3.60
CA LEU A 271 -1.35 16.10 4.62
C LEU A 271 -0.74 16.78 5.86
N GLY A 272 0.07 17.83 5.68
CA GLY A 272 0.59 18.63 6.79
C GLY A 272 -0.52 19.20 7.67
N ASP A 273 -1.62 19.63 7.07
CA ASP A 273 -2.77 20.14 7.80
C ASP A 273 -3.62 19.02 8.41
N MET A 274 -3.96 18.00 7.61
CA MET A 274 -4.86 16.92 8.03
C MET A 274 -4.28 16.09 9.19
N LEU A 275 -2.99 15.81 9.15
CA LEU A 275 -2.34 14.94 10.11
C LEU A 275 -2.05 15.59 11.47
N GLN A 276 -2.24 16.89 11.64
CA GLN A 276 -1.99 17.59 12.92
C GLN A 276 -2.74 16.95 14.10
N THR A 277 -3.91 16.40 13.87
CA THR A 277 -4.73 15.75 14.91
C THR A 277 -4.58 14.22 14.95
N ILE A 278 -3.85 13.63 14.00
CA ILE A 278 -3.68 12.18 13.86
C ILE A 278 -2.25 11.76 14.27
N ASP A 279 -1.24 12.42 13.70
CA ASP A 279 0.18 12.18 13.95
C ASP A 279 0.98 13.45 13.67
N LEU A 280 1.39 14.14 14.74
CA LEU A 280 2.10 15.42 14.63
C LEU A 280 3.47 15.29 13.94
N ASP A 281 4.19 14.18 14.14
CA ASP A 281 5.50 13.97 13.51
C ASP A 281 5.35 13.88 12.00
N TRP A 282 4.37 13.12 11.51
CA TRP A 282 4.06 13.06 10.09
C TRP A 282 3.54 14.39 9.53
N ALA A 283 2.70 15.11 10.28
CA ALA A 283 2.26 16.45 9.89
C ALA A 283 3.46 17.39 9.65
N LEU A 284 4.43 17.39 10.57
CA LEU A 284 5.65 18.19 10.46
C LEU A 284 6.55 17.73 9.31
N ARG A 285 6.65 16.42 9.03
CA ARG A 285 7.39 15.89 7.88
C ARG A 285 6.79 16.39 6.56
N PHE A 286 5.48 16.34 6.40
CA PHE A 286 4.81 16.83 5.21
C PHE A 286 4.85 18.36 5.10
N ALA A 287 4.72 19.12 6.18
CA ALA A 287 4.90 20.55 6.17
C ALA A 287 6.32 20.96 5.74
N ARG A 288 7.34 20.22 6.20
CA ARG A 288 8.73 20.42 5.78
C ARG A 288 8.90 20.12 4.29
N LEU A 289 8.37 18.99 3.80
CA LEU A 289 8.39 18.66 2.38
C LEU A 289 7.72 19.76 1.54
N ALA A 290 6.56 20.27 1.97
CA ALA A 290 5.89 21.36 1.29
C ALA A 290 6.77 22.63 1.20
N SER A 291 7.50 22.96 2.28
CA SER A 291 8.47 24.05 2.29
C SER A 291 9.59 23.83 1.27
N ASP A 292 10.17 22.62 1.25
CA ASP A 292 11.25 22.26 0.32
C ASP A 292 10.80 22.32 -1.14
N LEU A 293 9.60 21.80 -1.42
CA LEU A 293 9.03 21.82 -2.77
C LEU A 293 8.65 23.23 -3.24
N THR A 294 8.32 24.14 -2.33
CA THR A 294 8.02 25.56 -2.68
C THR A 294 9.26 26.28 -3.19
N THR A 295 10.45 25.92 -2.69
CA THR A 295 11.73 26.52 -3.08
C THR A 295 12.42 25.75 -4.21
N TYR A 296 11.88 24.61 -4.62
CA TYR A 296 12.47 23.78 -5.66
C TYR A 296 12.43 24.47 -7.02
N ALA A 297 13.61 24.78 -7.55
CA ALA A 297 13.79 25.22 -8.93
C ALA A 297 14.30 24.03 -9.75
N PRO A 298 13.56 23.50 -10.72
CA PRO A 298 14.05 22.41 -11.56
C PRO A 298 15.32 22.88 -12.29
N GLN A 299 16.42 22.17 -12.11
CA GLN A 299 17.60 22.36 -12.94
C GLN A 299 17.23 22.06 -14.39
N ARG A 300 17.48 23.01 -15.29
CA ARG A 300 17.19 22.91 -16.72
C ARG A 300 18.08 21.89 -17.41
#